data_880571f28b6f76306ce1be83f27e7d22
#
_entry.id   880571f28b6f76306ce1be83f27e7d22
#
_cell.length_a   1.000
_cell.length_b   1.000
_cell.length_c   1.000
_cell.angle_alpha   90.00
_cell.angle_beta   90.00
_cell.angle_gamma   90.00
#
_symmetry.space_group_name_H-M   'P 1'
#
loop_
_entity.id
_entity.type
_entity.pdbx_description
1 polymer ?
#
loop_
_entity_poly.entity_id
_entity_poly.type
_entity_poly.pdbx_seq_one_letter_code
_entity_poly.pdbx_strand_id
1 'polypeptide(L)'
;MQRPLFAALALLVFMLPAGLVAAQASQPAFPPHTIGNSQLRVLAPTSADRHYQLHIGLPASYAKETTRRYPVVFVTDAYWDFQKIDAIRGCLVYDKVVPEFIVVGLGYAGENLDYDSLRRWELSPAPFGGGAGESSGHASDFLRTIETEIIPFVEREYRADPSYRVLAGASLGGLFTLYAMYTRPDLFQAYIAATPAVLVGNGWLFGYEDEFAKANRPLKARLFVSGGGNESPGFLSGILRFNQRIASRKAPGLAYEFRIIDGERHAGMQLESYVRGLRFAFVPLAPESGPSS
;
A
#
# COMPACT_ATOMS: atom_id res chain seq x y z
N MET A 1 -32.07 -23.96 94.63
CA MET A 1 -30.82 -23.95 93.90
C MET A 1 -31.18 -24.13 92.43
N GLN A 2 -31.30 -23.01 91.71
CA GLN A 2 -31.64 -22.98 90.31
C GLN A 2 -30.38 -22.73 89.50
N ARG A 3 -30.13 -23.57 88.48
CA ARG A 3 -29.04 -23.38 87.51
C ARG A 3 -29.62 -22.69 86.28
N PRO A 4 -29.00 -21.68 85.70
CA PRO A 4 -29.49 -21.10 84.46
C PRO A 4 -28.92 -21.85 83.20
N LEU A 5 -29.77 -22.09 82.22
CA LEU A 5 -29.42 -22.57 80.92
C LEU A 5 -28.83 -21.40 80.12
N PHE A 6 -27.64 -21.57 79.56
CA PHE A 6 -27.09 -20.71 78.54
C PHE A 6 -27.53 -21.22 77.14
N ALA A 7 -28.32 -20.46 76.45
CA ALA A 7 -28.61 -20.69 75.05
C ALA A 7 -27.48 -20.09 74.19
N ALA A 8 -26.76 -20.94 73.44
CA ALA A 8 -25.77 -20.49 72.46
C ALA A 8 -26.51 -20.11 71.16
N LEU A 9 -26.44 -18.83 70.82
CA LEU A 9 -26.95 -18.31 69.54
C LEU A 9 -25.87 -18.49 68.45
N ALA A 10 -26.05 -19.45 67.56
CA ALA A 10 -25.16 -19.65 66.40
C ALA A 10 -25.46 -18.59 65.31
N LEU A 11 -24.52 -17.68 65.08
CA LEU A 11 -24.59 -16.68 64.03
C LEU A 11 -24.18 -17.35 62.71
N LEU A 12 -25.12 -17.62 61.79
CA LEU A 12 -24.86 -18.08 60.44
C LEU A 12 -24.45 -16.88 59.58
N VAL A 13 -23.17 -16.73 59.29
CA VAL A 13 -22.66 -15.74 58.32
C VAL A 13 -22.86 -16.30 56.93
N PHE A 14 -23.87 -15.80 56.21
CA PHE A 14 -24.02 -16.05 54.75
C PHE A 14 -22.93 -15.27 54.03
N MET A 15 -21.88 -15.95 53.54
CA MET A 15 -20.97 -15.42 52.51
C MET A 15 -21.67 -15.42 51.18
N LEU A 16 -22.12 -14.27 50.72
CA LEU A 16 -22.52 -14.05 49.32
C LEU A 16 -21.30 -14.16 48.45
N PRO A 17 -21.35 -14.93 47.35
CA PRO A 17 -20.24 -14.94 46.40
C PRO A 17 -20.14 -13.54 45.77
N ALA A 18 -18.91 -12.96 45.86
CA ALA A 18 -18.58 -11.74 45.11
C ALA A 18 -18.71 -12.03 43.62
N GLY A 19 -19.87 -11.65 43.07
CA GLY A 19 -20.06 -11.69 41.62
C GLY A 19 -19.01 -10.81 40.95
N LEU A 20 -18.19 -11.41 40.10
CA LEU A 20 -17.37 -10.69 39.13
C LEU A 20 -18.32 -9.84 38.26
N VAL A 21 -18.47 -8.58 38.60
CA VAL A 21 -19.02 -7.58 37.70
C VAL A 21 -17.97 -7.39 36.62
N ALA A 22 -18.11 -8.12 35.51
CA ALA A 22 -17.37 -7.82 34.32
C ALA A 22 -17.71 -6.36 33.95
N ALA A 23 -16.73 -5.47 34.08
CA ALA A 23 -16.88 -4.10 33.62
C ALA A 23 -17.18 -4.16 32.12
N GLN A 24 -18.43 -4.00 31.75
CA GLN A 24 -18.80 -3.73 30.36
C GLN A 24 -18.10 -2.43 30.00
N ALA A 25 -17.09 -2.52 29.14
CA ALA A 25 -16.50 -1.35 28.53
C ALA A 25 -17.66 -0.59 27.88
N SER A 26 -17.95 0.60 28.41
CA SER A 26 -18.99 1.47 27.85
C SER A 26 -18.62 1.73 26.40
N GLN A 27 -19.46 1.33 25.46
CA GLN A 27 -19.28 1.71 24.05
C GLN A 27 -19.18 3.23 23.99
N PRO A 28 -18.20 3.77 23.24
CA PRO A 28 -18.09 5.21 23.07
C PRO A 28 -19.42 5.76 22.53
N ALA A 29 -19.85 6.90 23.04
CA ALA A 29 -21.10 7.55 22.64
C ALA A 29 -21.19 7.80 21.13
N PHE A 30 -20.03 7.86 20.45
CA PHE A 30 -19.90 8.04 19.00
C PHE A 30 -18.97 6.95 18.45
N PRO A 31 -19.49 5.95 17.71
CA PRO A 31 -18.65 4.93 17.11
C PRO A 31 -17.69 5.54 16.05
N PRO A 32 -16.49 5.03 15.91
CA PRO A 32 -15.58 5.47 14.86
C PRO A 32 -16.19 5.24 13.48
N HIS A 33 -15.98 6.19 12.55
CA HIS A 33 -16.36 6.00 11.15
C HIS A 33 -15.45 4.95 10.52
N THR A 34 -16.04 3.98 9.82
CA THR A 34 -15.31 2.93 9.10
C THR A 34 -15.43 3.13 7.59
N ILE A 35 -14.38 2.80 6.86
CA ILE A 35 -14.42 2.80 5.39
C ILE A 35 -15.31 1.65 4.94
N GLY A 36 -16.36 1.95 4.20
CA GLY A 36 -17.28 0.94 3.65
C GLY A 36 -16.57 0.01 2.67
N ASN A 37 -17.01 -1.25 2.61
CA ASN A 37 -16.45 -2.30 1.73
C ASN A 37 -14.95 -2.52 1.92
N SER A 38 -14.40 -2.24 3.10
CA SER A 38 -13.00 -2.49 3.43
C SER A 38 -12.84 -3.55 4.52
N GLN A 39 -11.68 -4.19 4.53
CA GLN A 39 -11.31 -5.22 5.49
C GLN A 39 -9.84 -5.08 5.88
N LEU A 40 -9.50 -5.48 7.10
CA LEU A 40 -8.12 -5.67 7.52
C LEU A 40 -7.81 -7.16 7.56
N ARG A 41 -6.64 -7.53 7.01
CA ARG A 41 -6.11 -8.89 7.05
C ARG A 41 -4.69 -8.87 7.60
N VAL A 42 -4.42 -9.68 8.60
CA VAL A 42 -3.06 -9.89 9.08
C VAL A 42 -2.48 -11.12 8.40
N LEU A 43 -1.33 -10.93 7.79
CA LEU A 43 -0.55 -12.00 7.16
C LEU A 43 0.76 -12.16 7.94
N ALA A 44 1.05 -13.41 8.33
CA ALA A 44 2.32 -13.81 8.91
C ALA A 44 3.08 -14.62 7.84
N PRO A 45 3.90 -13.99 7.01
CA PRO A 45 4.61 -14.66 5.94
C PRO A 45 5.73 -15.53 6.52
N THR A 46 6.08 -16.57 5.79
CA THR A 46 7.21 -17.45 6.14
C THR A 46 8.55 -16.87 5.66
N SER A 47 8.50 -15.95 4.71
CA SER A 47 9.67 -15.30 4.11
C SER A 47 10.17 -14.06 4.84
N ALA A 48 9.49 -13.62 5.91
CA ALA A 48 9.84 -12.44 6.68
C ALA A 48 9.51 -12.61 8.17
N ASP A 49 10.34 -12.04 9.03
CA ASP A 49 10.18 -12.09 10.50
C ASP A 49 9.17 -11.07 11.04
N ARG A 50 8.30 -10.54 10.18
CA ARG A 50 7.29 -9.55 10.57
C ARG A 50 5.94 -9.86 9.96
N HIS A 51 4.90 -9.37 10.63
CA HIS A 51 3.55 -9.52 10.15
C HIS A 51 3.13 -8.28 9.36
N TYR A 52 2.41 -8.51 8.27
CA TYR A 52 1.84 -7.45 7.46
C TYR A 52 0.36 -7.29 7.76
N GLN A 53 -0.10 -6.05 7.76
CA GLN A 53 -1.51 -5.71 7.79
C GLN A 53 -1.93 -5.25 6.41
N LEU A 54 -2.72 -6.07 5.73
CA LEU A 54 -3.27 -5.75 4.42
C LEU A 54 -4.59 -5.02 4.59
N HIS A 55 -4.67 -3.83 4.01
CA HIS A 55 -5.91 -3.05 3.92
C HIS A 55 -6.57 -3.40 2.59
N ILE A 56 -7.73 -4.06 2.63
CA ILE A 56 -8.41 -4.54 1.43
C ILE A 56 -9.63 -3.67 1.16
N GLY A 57 -9.66 -2.99 0.02
CA GLY A 57 -10.81 -2.23 -0.46
C GLY A 57 -11.51 -2.99 -1.59
N LEU A 58 -12.77 -3.38 -1.41
CA LEU A 58 -13.53 -4.13 -2.39
C LEU A 58 -14.39 -3.19 -3.26
N PRO A 59 -14.50 -3.45 -4.57
CA PRO A 59 -15.34 -2.64 -5.45
C PRO A 59 -16.83 -2.75 -5.13
N ALA A 60 -17.62 -1.77 -5.54
CA ALA A 60 -19.04 -1.70 -5.20
C ALA A 60 -19.85 -2.91 -5.71
N SER A 61 -19.51 -3.45 -6.87
CA SER A 61 -20.20 -4.62 -7.42
C SER A 61 -19.77 -5.95 -6.78
N TYR A 62 -18.72 -5.97 -5.94
CA TYR A 62 -18.09 -7.20 -5.47
C TYR A 62 -19.07 -8.18 -4.81
N ALA A 63 -20.02 -7.72 -4.00
CA ALA A 63 -21.02 -8.59 -3.36
C ALA A 63 -22.06 -9.14 -4.34
N LYS A 64 -22.35 -8.42 -5.42
CA LYS A 64 -23.37 -8.77 -6.42
C LYS A 64 -22.84 -9.64 -7.54
N GLU A 65 -21.66 -9.30 -8.06
CA GLU A 65 -21.00 -9.95 -9.19
C GLU A 65 -20.12 -11.12 -8.71
N THR A 66 -20.74 -12.23 -8.32
CA THR A 66 -20.08 -13.35 -7.61
C THR A 66 -19.03 -14.10 -8.44
N THR A 67 -19.06 -14.00 -9.76
CA THR A 67 -18.12 -14.68 -10.68
C THR A 67 -17.08 -13.75 -11.29
N ARG A 68 -17.29 -12.45 -11.23
CA ARG A 68 -16.39 -11.45 -11.81
C ARG A 68 -15.06 -11.39 -11.05
N ARG A 69 -13.96 -11.36 -11.80
CA ARG A 69 -12.63 -11.07 -11.27
C ARG A 69 -12.27 -9.61 -11.53
N TYR A 70 -11.48 -9.05 -10.65
CA TYR A 70 -11.14 -7.63 -10.64
C TYR A 70 -9.64 -7.42 -10.69
N PRO A 71 -9.13 -6.48 -11.50
CA PRO A 71 -7.75 -6.02 -11.41
C PRO A 71 -7.42 -5.61 -9.97
N VAL A 72 -6.14 -5.68 -9.62
CA VAL A 72 -5.69 -5.35 -8.25
C VAL A 72 -4.69 -4.21 -8.28
N VAL A 73 -4.91 -3.21 -7.46
CA VAL A 73 -3.94 -2.14 -7.16
C VAL A 73 -3.32 -2.40 -5.80
N PHE A 74 -2.04 -2.76 -5.79
CA PHE A 74 -1.22 -2.81 -4.58
C PHE A 74 -0.63 -1.44 -4.33
N VAL A 75 -0.73 -0.95 -3.10
CA VAL A 75 -0.16 0.35 -2.70
C VAL A 75 0.67 0.19 -1.43
N THR A 76 1.90 0.68 -1.46
CA THR A 76 2.77 0.73 -0.29
C THR A 76 2.26 1.76 0.72
N ASP A 77 2.81 1.76 1.93
CA ASP A 77 2.45 2.73 2.97
C ASP A 77 0.93 2.80 3.23
N ALA A 78 0.27 1.64 3.42
CA ALA A 78 -1.18 1.53 3.55
C ALA A 78 -1.79 2.51 4.56
N TYR A 79 -1.06 2.85 5.63
CA TYR A 79 -1.49 3.78 6.66
C TYR A 79 -1.86 5.17 6.10
N TRP A 80 -1.10 5.64 5.08
CA TRP A 80 -1.35 6.94 4.45
C TRP A 80 -2.05 6.83 3.09
N ASP A 81 -1.71 5.82 2.29
CA ASP A 81 -2.02 5.82 0.87
C ASP A 81 -3.21 4.95 0.48
N PHE A 82 -3.56 3.95 1.30
CA PHE A 82 -4.75 3.13 1.03
C PHE A 82 -6.01 3.98 0.93
N GLN A 83 -6.24 4.87 1.91
CA GLN A 83 -7.44 5.71 1.94
C GLN A 83 -7.51 6.68 0.76
N LYS A 84 -6.37 7.20 0.31
CA LYS A 84 -6.30 8.09 -0.86
C LYS A 84 -6.80 7.38 -2.11
N ILE A 85 -6.26 6.18 -2.38
CA ILE A 85 -6.64 5.39 -3.55
C ILE A 85 -8.09 4.89 -3.44
N ASP A 86 -8.51 4.41 -2.28
CA ASP A 86 -9.87 3.92 -2.08
C ASP A 86 -10.92 5.01 -2.25
N ALA A 87 -10.65 6.22 -1.76
CA ALA A 87 -11.53 7.37 -1.92
C ALA A 87 -11.69 7.81 -3.38
N ILE A 88 -10.57 7.93 -4.13
CA ILE A 88 -10.63 8.36 -5.53
C ILE A 88 -11.14 7.26 -6.46
N ARG A 89 -11.01 5.98 -6.12
CA ARG A 89 -11.52 4.85 -6.90
C ARG A 89 -12.98 5.01 -7.25
N GLY A 90 -13.81 5.33 -6.26
CA GLY A 90 -15.25 5.50 -6.48
C GLY A 90 -15.58 6.57 -7.52
N CYS A 91 -14.89 7.71 -7.47
CA CYS A 91 -15.06 8.79 -8.44
C CYS A 91 -14.64 8.36 -9.84
N LEU A 92 -13.45 7.74 -9.98
CA LEU A 92 -12.92 7.32 -11.28
C LEU A 92 -13.78 6.23 -11.95
N VAL A 93 -14.32 5.31 -11.15
CA VAL A 93 -15.25 4.27 -11.62
C VAL A 93 -16.58 4.88 -12.02
N TYR A 94 -17.12 5.84 -11.25
CA TYR A 94 -18.34 6.57 -11.59
C TYR A 94 -18.21 7.29 -12.92
N ASP A 95 -17.09 7.97 -13.16
CA ASP A 95 -16.77 8.65 -14.42
C ASP A 95 -16.45 7.67 -15.57
N LYS A 96 -16.43 6.36 -15.32
CA LYS A 96 -16.12 5.30 -16.30
C LYS A 96 -14.73 5.46 -16.95
N VAL A 97 -13.78 6.07 -16.26
CA VAL A 97 -12.40 6.27 -16.77
C VAL A 97 -11.44 5.17 -16.30
N VAL A 98 -11.87 4.33 -15.36
CA VAL A 98 -11.18 3.12 -14.94
C VAL A 98 -12.21 1.99 -14.71
N PRO A 99 -11.83 0.72 -14.82
CA PRO A 99 -12.68 -0.39 -14.38
C PRO A 99 -12.82 -0.41 -12.86
N GLU A 100 -13.76 -1.17 -12.33
CA GLU A 100 -13.74 -1.53 -10.92
C GLU A 100 -12.54 -2.42 -10.60
N PHE A 101 -11.86 -2.17 -9.46
CA PHE A 101 -10.68 -2.90 -9.02
C PHE A 101 -10.64 -3.08 -7.51
N ILE A 102 -9.89 -4.06 -7.05
CA ILE A 102 -9.57 -4.28 -5.64
C ILE A 102 -8.36 -3.40 -5.28
N VAL A 103 -8.39 -2.75 -4.11
CA VAL A 103 -7.23 -2.06 -3.54
C VAL A 103 -6.63 -2.93 -2.43
N VAL A 104 -5.32 -3.13 -2.47
CA VAL A 104 -4.56 -3.83 -1.43
C VAL A 104 -3.47 -2.90 -0.91
N GLY A 105 -3.72 -2.32 0.24
CA GLY A 105 -2.73 -1.52 0.95
C GLY A 105 -1.77 -2.43 1.73
N LEU A 106 -0.47 -2.23 1.51
CA LEU A 106 0.61 -2.95 2.16
C LEU A 106 1.06 -2.17 3.40
N GLY A 107 0.72 -2.66 4.57
CA GLY A 107 1.04 -2.06 5.86
C GLY A 107 1.63 -3.08 6.83
N TYR A 108 1.94 -2.63 8.04
CA TYR A 108 2.56 -3.43 9.07
C TYR A 108 1.55 -3.72 10.19
N ALA A 109 1.57 -4.96 10.72
CA ALA A 109 0.74 -5.36 11.86
C ALA A 109 1.53 -5.18 13.16
N GLY A 110 0.88 -4.63 14.17
CA GLY A 110 1.44 -4.41 15.50
C GLY A 110 0.93 -3.14 16.15
N GLU A 111 1.27 -2.96 17.42
CA GLU A 111 0.95 -1.75 18.18
C GLU A 111 2.20 -0.88 18.33
N ASN A 112 2.02 0.44 18.38
CA ASN A 112 3.09 1.42 18.59
C ASN A 112 4.28 1.28 17.63
N LEU A 113 4.00 0.98 16.36
CA LEU A 113 5.03 0.76 15.34
C LEU A 113 5.73 2.05 14.96
N ASP A 114 7.05 1.98 14.83
CA ASP A 114 7.84 3.00 14.15
C ASP A 114 7.75 2.78 12.62
N TYR A 115 6.69 3.36 12.02
CA TYR A 115 6.45 3.25 10.58
C TYR A 115 7.60 3.81 9.75
N ASP A 116 8.27 4.87 10.20
CA ASP A 116 9.38 5.46 9.47
C ASP A 116 10.58 4.52 9.38
N SER A 117 10.93 3.85 10.46
CA SER A 117 11.98 2.84 10.46
C SER A 117 11.61 1.62 9.61
N LEU A 118 10.37 1.11 9.75
CA LEU A 118 9.90 -0.04 8.99
C LEU A 118 9.91 0.22 7.48
N ARG A 119 9.39 1.36 7.04
CA ARG A 119 9.36 1.70 5.62
C ARG A 119 10.76 1.97 5.04
N ARG A 120 11.68 2.57 5.82
CA ARG A 120 13.09 2.71 5.38
C ARG A 120 13.73 1.35 5.20
N TRP A 121 13.46 0.42 6.11
CA TRP A 121 13.95 -0.96 6.02
C TRP A 121 13.52 -1.63 4.73
N GLU A 122 12.24 -1.62 4.40
CA GLU A 122 11.65 -2.42 3.33
C GLU A 122 11.51 -1.71 1.98
N LEU A 123 11.33 -0.39 1.95
CA LEU A 123 11.08 0.30 0.69
C LEU A 123 12.36 0.83 0.03
N SER A 124 13.49 0.77 0.74
CA SER A 124 14.78 1.15 0.17
C SER A 124 15.54 -0.05 -0.38
N PRO A 125 16.00 -0.01 -1.65
CA PRO A 125 16.84 -1.06 -2.21
C PRO A 125 18.31 -0.96 -1.80
N ALA A 126 18.72 0.14 -1.16
CA ALA A 126 20.08 0.42 -0.72
C ALA A 126 20.09 1.13 0.64
N PRO A 127 21.17 1.04 1.43
CA PRO A 127 21.31 1.79 2.67
C PRO A 127 21.10 3.30 2.46
N PHE A 128 20.40 3.93 3.40
CA PHE A 128 19.95 5.33 3.27
C PHE A 128 21.11 6.32 3.21
N GLY A 129 22.12 6.15 4.08
CA GLY A 129 23.29 7.02 4.19
C GLY A 129 24.60 6.41 3.71
N GLY A 130 24.58 5.20 3.14
CA GLY A 130 25.78 4.53 2.63
C GLY A 130 26.72 3.98 3.71
N GLY A 131 26.33 3.99 4.99
CA GLY A 131 27.08 3.43 6.12
C GLY A 131 26.75 1.95 6.37
N ALA A 132 27.75 1.14 6.68
CA ALA A 132 27.52 -0.22 7.18
C ALA A 132 26.84 -0.13 8.56
N GLY A 133 25.61 -0.69 8.69
CA GLY A 133 24.85 -0.73 9.94
C GLY A 133 23.54 0.03 9.93
N GLU A 134 23.15 0.68 8.83
CA GLU A 134 21.81 1.25 8.71
C GLU A 134 20.75 0.18 8.46
N SER A 135 19.63 0.30 9.20
CA SER A 135 18.45 -0.55 9.07
C SER A 135 17.67 -0.22 7.79
N SER A 136 18.24 -0.52 6.61
CA SER A 136 17.63 -0.25 5.31
C SER A 136 18.25 -1.14 4.22
N GLY A 137 17.65 -1.14 3.03
CA GLY A 137 18.20 -1.92 1.91
C GLY A 137 17.58 -3.32 1.74
N HIS A 138 16.41 -3.58 2.31
CA HIS A 138 15.72 -4.87 2.25
C HIS A 138 14.54 -4.91 1.26
N ALA A 139 14.54 -4.02 0.26
CA ALA A 139 13.49 -4.00 -0.77
C ALA A 139 13.40 -5.33 -1.54
N SER A 140 14.51 -6.07 -1.67
CA SER A 140 14.52 -7.40 -2.30
C SER A 140 13.71 -8.43 -1.51
N ASP A 141 13.81 -8.41 -0.19
CA ASP A 141 13.09 -9.33 0.68
C ASP A 141 11.60 -9.01 0.69
N PHE A 142 11.26 -7.72 0.76
CA PHE A 142 9.87 -7.29 0.69
C PHE A 142 9.23 -7.60 -0.67
N LEU A 143 9.94 -7.37 -1.77
CA LEU A 143 9.44 -7.73 -3.11
C LEU A 143 9.22 -9.24 -3.24
N ARG A 144 10.13 -10.05 -2.69
CA ARG A 144 9.97 -11.51 -2.64
C ARG A 144 8.73 -11.90 -1.83
N THR A 145 8.50 -11.31 -0.65
CA THR A 145 7.31 -11.56 0.16
C THR A 145 6.02 -11.17 -0.59
N ILE A 146 6.02 -10.02 -1.29
CA ILE A 146 4.88 -9.63 -2.13
C ILE A 146 4.61 -10.69 -3.19
N GLU A 147 5.63 -11.14 -3.90
CA GLU A 147 5.51 -12.09 -5.00
C GLU A 147 5.07 -13.48 -4.53
N THR A 148 5.71 -14.01 -3.47
CA THR A 148 5.56 -15.41 -3.10
C THR A 148 4.44 -15.67 -2.09
N GLU A 149 3.99 -14.64 -1.37
CA GLU A 149 3.02 -14.81 -0.30
C GLU A 149 1.83 -13.84 -0.36
N ILE A 150 2.06 -12.54 -0.55
CA ILE A 150 0.96 -11.55 -0.53
C ILE A 150 0.08 -11.68 -1.78
N ILE A 151 0.65 -11.71 -2.97
CA ILE A 151 -0.11 -11.89 -4.22
C ILE A 151 -0.88 -13.21 -4.21
N PRO A 152 -0.27 -14.38 -3.91
CA PRO A 152 -0.99 -15.64 -3.81
C PRO A 152 -2.10 -15.65 -2.74
N PHE A 153 -1.89 -14.99 -1.62
CA PHE A 153 -2.93 -14.81 -0.60
C PHE A 153 -4.12 -14.03 -1.17
N VAL A 154 -3.88 -12.90 -1.82
CA VAL A 154 -4.94 -12.06 -2.39
C VAL A 154 -5.71 -12.81 -3.49
N GLU A 155 -5.02 -13.55 -4.35
CA GLU A 155 -5.63 -14.33 -5.44
C GLU A 155 -6.46 -15.52 -4.95
N ARG A 156 -6.11 -16.11 -3.81
CA ARG A 156 -6.84 -17.19 -3.17
C ARG A 156 -8.07 -16.70 -2.41
N GLU A 157 -7.93 -15.61 -1.65
CA GLU A 157 -8.99 -15.13 -0.75
C GLU A 157 -10.00 -14.21 -1.46
N TYR A 158 -9.61 -13.62 -2.59
CA TYR A 158 -10.42 -12.64 -3.32
C TYR A 158 -10.52 -13.00 -4.80
N ARG A 159 -11.56 -12.48 -5.44
CA ARG A 159 -11.73 -12.59 -6.90
C ARG A 159 -10.81 -11.61 -7.63
N ALA A 160 -9.52 -11.74 -7.38
CA ALA A 160 -8.47 -10.99 -8.04
C ALA A 160 -8.23 -11.54 -9.46
N ASP A 161 -8.07 -10.65 -10.44
CA ASP A 161 -7.64 -11.00 -11.79
C ASP A 161 -6.10 -11.13 -11.80
N PRO A 162 -5.54 -12.33 -12.00
CA PRO A 162 -4.10 -12.52 -12.01
C PRO A 162 -3.42 -11.92 -13.23
N SER A 163 -4.18 -11.51 -14.25
CA SER A 163 -3.62 -10.95 -15.48
C SER A 163 -3.33 -9.44 -15.40
N TYR A 164 -3.88 -8.73 -14.40
CA TYR A 164 -3.68 -7.29 -14.30
C TYR A 164 -3.49 -6.81 -12.86
N ARG A 165 -2.24 -6.53 -12.53
CA ARG A 165 -1.82 -5.97 -11.25
C ARG A 165 -1.13 -4.63 -11.46
N VAL A 166 -1.40 -3.67 -10.59
CA VAL A 166 -0.76 -2.36 -10.54
C VAL A 166 -0.02 -2.25 -9.21
N LEU A 167 1.20 -1.73 -9.23
CA LEU A 167 1.92 -1.33 -8.02
C LEU A 167 2.00 0.19 -7.95
N ALA A 168 1.60 0.76 -6.82
CA ALA A 168 1.60 2.19 -6.56
C ALA A 168 2.36 2.52 -5.28
N GLY A 169 3.00 3.67 -5.25
CA GLY A 169 3.65 4.18 -4.04
C GLY A 169 4.14 5.60 -4.19
N ALA A 170 4.32 6.27 -3.05
CA ALA A 170 4.81 7.65 -2.99
C ALA A 170 6.14 7.73 -2.23
N SER A 171 7.01 8.66 -2.60
CA SER A 171 8.29 8.91 -1.92
C SER A 171 9.18 7.65 -1.92
N LEU A 172 9.45 7.05 -0.75
CA LEU A 172 10.12 5.75 -0.64
C LEU A 172 9.31 4.63 -1.30
N GLY A 173 7.98 4.65 -1.16
CA GLY A 173 7.10 3.73 -1.87
C GLY A 173 7.20 3.89 -3.39
N GLY A 174 7.38 5.12 -3.89
CA GLY A 174 7.67 5.39 -5.28
C GLY A 174 9.03 4.84 -5.73
N LEU A 175 10.07 4.96 -4.90
CA LEU A 175 11.37 4.34 -5.13
C LEU A 175 11.25 2.81 -5.21
N PHE A 176 10.53 2.20 -4.26
CA PHE A 176 10.26 0.76 -4.27
C PHE A 176 9.50 0.33 -5.53
N THR A 177 8.52 1.12 -5.96
CA THR A 177 7.75 0.88 -7.19
C THR A 177 8.67 0.81 -8.42
N LEU A 178 9.61 1.75 -8.54
CA LEU A 178 10.60 1.74 -9.62
C LEU A 178 11.59 0.58 -9.50
N TYR A 179 12.04 0.27 -8.29
CA TYR A 179 12.89 -0.89 -8.02
C TYR A 179 12.20 -2.20 -8.44
N ALA A 180 10.94 -2.39 -8.05
CA ALA A 180 10.16 -3.58 -8.38
C ALA A 180 10.00 -3.75 -9.90
N MET A 181 9.77 -2.66 -10.65
CA MET A 181 9.66 -2.65 -12.10
C MET A 181 10.93 -3.19 -12.78
N TYR A 182 12.11 -2.80 -12.33
CA TYR A 182 13.36 -3.26 -12.91
C TYR A 182 13.76 -4.67 -12.45
N THR A 183 13.38 -5.05 -11.23
CA THR A 183 13.76 -6.35 -10.66
C THR A 183 12.85 -7.48 -11.17
N ARG A 184 11.55 -7.25 -11.20
CA ARG A 184 10.51 -8.21 -11.60
C ARG A 184 9.55 -7.56 -12.59
N PRO A 185 9.98 -7.32 -13.85
CA PRO A 185 9.23 -6.57 -14.85
C PRO A 185 7.90 -7.22 -15.25
N ASP A 186 7.75 -8.53 -15.02
CA ASP A 186 6.54 -9.29 -15.37
C ASP A 186 5.54 -9.40 -14.21
N LEU A 187 5.89 -8.92 -13.01
CA LEU A 187 5.05 -9.10 -11.83
C LEU A 187 3.83 -8.19 -11.83
N PHE A 188 3.97 -6.96 -12.38
CA PHE A 188 2.91 -5.98 -12.49
C PHE A 188 2.83 -5.43 -13.92
N GLN A 189 1.62 -5.14 -14.38
CA GLN A 189 1.38 -4.58 -15.71
C GLN A 189 1.47 -3.06 -15.74
N ALA A 190 1.30 -2.42 -14.56
CA ALA A 190 1.45 -0.98 -14.44
C ALA A 190 2.09 -0.58 -13.09
N TYR A 191 2.76 0.56 -13.11
CA TYR A 191 3.50 1.13 -11.99
C TYR A 191 3.17 2.61 -11.86
N ILE A 192 2.87 3.07 -10.64
CA ILE A 192 2.58 4.48 -10.31
C ILE A 192 3.57 4.93 -9.25
N ALA A 193 4.58 5.68 -9.65
CA ALA A 193 5.60 6.22 -8.77
C ALA A 193 5.37 7.72 -8.53
N ALA A 194 4.64 8.04 -7.48
CA ALA A 194 4.38 9.42 -7.07
C ALA A 194 5.58 9.98 -6.32
N THR A 195 6.13 11.09 -6.81
CA THR A 195 7.27 11.78 -6.19
C THR A 195 8.36 10.83 -5.65
N PRO A 196 8.93 9.94 -6.49
CA PRO A 196 9.83 8.88 -6.02
C PRO A 196 11.14 9.42 -5.43
N ALA A 197 11.58 8.85 -4.31
CA ALA A 197 12.81 9.24 -3.61
C ALA A 197 14.08 8.69 -4.30
N VAL A 198 14.28 9.00 -5.57
CA VAL A 198 15.31 8.40 -6.45
C VAL A 198 16.76 8.71 -6.06
N LEU A 199 16.99 9.69 -5.16
CA LEU A 199 18.32 10.04 -4.67
C LEU A 199 18.74 9.25 -3.43
N VAL A 200 17.89 8.43 -2.84
CA VAL A 200 18.23 7.56 -1.71
C VAL A 200 19.39 6.64 -2.09
N GLY A 201 20.26 6.36 -1.12
CA GLY A 201 21.48 5.56 -1.34
C GLY A 201 22.43 6.20 -2.35
N ASN A 202 22.61 7.53 -2.30
CA ASN A 202 23.40 8.31 -3.27
C ASN A 202 22.95 8.11 -4.72
N GLY A 203 21.65 7.95 -4.94
CA GLY A 203 21.08 7.74 -6.27
C GLY A 203 21.34 6.31 -6.81
N TRP A 204 21.35 5.33 -5.95
CA TRP A 204 21.58 3.91 -6.28
C TRP A 204 20.72 3.43 -7.45
N LEU A 205 19.47 3.90 -7.52
CA LEU A 205 18.53 3.53 -8.58
C LEU A 205 19.05 3.84 -9.99
N PHE A 206 19.84 4.90 -10.16
CA PHE A 206 20.38 5.27 -11.47
C PHE A 206 21.37 4.24 -11.99
N GLY A 207 22.24 3.71 -11.12
CA GLY A 207 23.15 2.63 -11.49
C GLY A 207 22.42 1.33 -11.81
N TYR A 208 21.38 1.03 -11.03
CA TYR A 208 20.55 -0.16 -11.24
C TYR A 208 19.77 -0.09 -12.56
N GLU A 209 19.24 1.07 -12.91
CA GLU A 209 18.59 1.32 -14.21
C GLU A 209 19.59 1.18 -15.37
N ASP A 210 20.85 1.65 -15.20
CA ASP A 210 21.90 1.46 -16.22
C ASP A 210 22.18 -0.02 -16.49
N GLU A 211 22.29 -0.83 -15.45
CA GLU A 211 22.50 -2.28 -15.61
C GLU A 211 21.32 -2.97 -16.30
N PHE A 212 20.10 -2.58 -15.95
CA PHE A 212 18.91 -3.08 -16.63
C PHE A 212 18.90 -2.71 -18.12
N ALA A 213 19.24 -1.46 -18.44
CA ALA A 213 19.28 -0.98 -19.83
C ALA A 213 20.37 -1.66 -20.65
N LYS A 214 21.56 -1.91 -20.09
CA LYS A 214 22.63 -2.67 -20.74
C LYS A 214 22.22 -4.11 -21.07
N ALA A 215 21.41 -4.72 -20.23
CA ALA A 215 20.88 -6.06 -20.47
C ALA A 215 19.87 -6.11 -21.63
N ASN A 216 19.44 -4.97 -22.15
CA ASN A 216 18.51 -4.80 -23.27
C ASN A 216 17.24 -5.67 -23.14
N ARG A 217 16.74 -5.80 -21.90
CA ARG A 217 15.54 -6.57 -21.61
C ARG A 217 14.28 -5.79 -21.98
N PRO A 218 13.29 -6.40 -22.62
CA PRO A 218 12.01 -5.73 -22.87
C PRO A 218 11.31 -5.41 -21.56
N LEU A 219 10.66 -4.25 -21.50
CA LEU A 219 9.88 -3.81 -20.34
C LEU A 219 8.43 -3.59 -20.77
N LYS A 220 7.65 -4.68 -20.78
CA LYS A 220 6.25 -4.64 -21.18
C LYS A 220 5.38 -4.16 -20.01
N ALA A 221 5.39 -2.86 -19.75
CA ALA A 221 4.67 -2.27 -18.64
C ALA A 221 4.19 -0.85 -18.97
N ARG A 222 3.36 -0.31 -18.10
CA ARG A 222 2.97 1.10 -18.08
C ARG A 222 3.58 1.75 -16.83
N LEU A 223 4.31 2.83 -17.00
CA LEU A 223 4.92 3.57 -15.90
C LEU A 223 4.43 5.02 -15.89
N PHE A 224 3.77 5.40 -14.81
CA PHE A 224 3.45 6.79 -14.51
C PHE A 224 4.38 7.30 -13.41
N VAL A 225 5.05 8.42 -13.67
CA VAL A 225 5.91 9.10 -12.70
C VAL A 225 5.45 10.54 -12.56
N SER A 226 5.46 11.06 -11.36
CA SER A 226 5.12 12.46 -11.11
C SER A 226 6.00 13.09 -10.03
N GLY A 227 6.03 14.41 -9.99
CA GLY A 227 6.67 15.20 -8.94
C GLY A 227 5.87 16.47 -8.67
N GLY A 228 5.94 17.00 -7.46
CA GLY A 228 5.36 18.30 -7.14
C GLY A 228 6.22 19.44 -7.69
N GLY A 229 5.59 20.48 -8.26
CA GLY A 229 6.29 21.65 -8.79
C GLY A 229 7.05 22.45 -7.72
N ASN A 230 6.58 22.39 -6.47
CA ASN A 230 7.17 23.05 -5.31
C ASN A 230 7.93 22.09 -4.36
N GLU A 231 8.41 20.96 -4.86
CA GLU A 231 9.36 20.09 -4.14
C GLU A 231 10.64 20.86 -3.79
N SER A 232 11.39 20.36 -2.80
CA SER A 232 12.74 20.92 -2.59
C SER A 232 13.59 20.77 -3.86
N PRO A 233 14.44 21.77 -4.19
CA PRO A 233 15.19 21.76 -5.44
C PRO A 233 16.02 20.48 -5.67
N GLY A 234 16.65 19.95 -4.62
CA GLY A 234 17.41 18.72 -4.69
C GLY A 234 16.53 17.52 -5.02
N PHE A 235 15.38 17.40 -4.39
CA PHE A 235 14.45 16.30 -4.61
C PHE A 235 13.85 16.34 -6.03
N LEU A 236 13.38 17.51 -6.44
CA LEU A 236 12.82 17.70 -7.79
C LEU A 236 13.86 17.42 -8.88
N SER A 237 15.12 17.88 -8.69
CA SER A 237 16.18 17.62 -9.65
C SER A 237 16.44 16.13 -9.85
N GLY A 238 16.36 15.32 -8.79
CA GLY A 238 16.45 13.87 -8.87
C GLY A 238 15.36 13.26 -9.75
N ILE A 239 14.10 13.67 -9.53
CA ILE A 239 12.95 13.21 -10.31
C ILE A 239 13.10 13.61 -11.79
N LEU A 240 13.45 14.86 -12.05
CA LEU A 240 13.66 15.36 -13.42
C LEU A 240 14.79 14.61 -14.13
N ARG A 241 15.89 14.34 -13.43
CA ARG A 241 17.00 13.52 -13.96
C ARG A 241 16.52 12.11 -14.30
N PHE A 242 15.70 11.48 -13.44
CA PHE A 242 15.14 10.17 -13.71
C PHE A 242 14.23 10.21 -14.95
N ASN A 243 13.31 11.20 -15.02
CA ASN A 243 12.46 11.41 -16.19
C ASN A 243 13.27 11.53 -17.49
N GLN A 244 14.33 12.36 -17.51
CA GLN A 244 15.17 12.55 -18.68
C GLN A 244 15.80 11.22 -19.13
N ARG A 245 16.26 10.40 -18.19
CA ARG A 245 16.86 9.08 -18.49
C ARG A 245 15.85 8.15 -19.13
N ILE A 246 14.68 7.97 -18.53
CA ILE A 246 13.63 7.09 -19.07
C ILE A 246 13.19 7.54 -20.45
N ALA A 247 12.95 8.85 -20.63
CA ALA A 247 12.56 9.41 -21.93
C ALA A 247 13.61 9.18 -23.02
N SER A 248 14.92 9.25 -22.67
CA SER A 248 16.02 9.02 -23.60
C SER A 248 16.22 7.54 -23.96
N ARG A 249 15.93 6.61 -23.03
CA ARG A 249 16.12 5.16 -23.24
C ARG A 249 15.15 4.57 -24.26
N LYS A 250 13.91 5.08 -24.32
CA LYS A 250 12.85 4.56 -25.19
C LYS A 250 12.72 3.04 -25.11
N ALA A 251 12.67 2.51 -23.87
CA ALA A 251 12.67 1.07 -23.61
C ALA A 251 11.53 0.37 -24.39
N PRO A 252 11.81 -0.66 -25.20
CA PRO A 252 10.79 -1.34 -25.98
C PRO A 252 9.69 -1.94 -25.10
N GLY A 253 8.44 -1.62 -25.40
CA GLY A 253 7.25 -2.12 -24.68
C GLY A 253 6.85 -1.29 -23.47
N LEU A 254 7.63 -0.27 -23.07
CA LEU A 254 7.26 0.63 -21.98
C LEU A 254 6.36 1.75 -22.47
N ALA A 255 5.11 1.79 -22.00
CA ALA A 255 4.29 3.00 -22.07
C ALA A 255 4.66 3.89 -20.88
N TYR A 256 5.08 5.12 -21.14
CA TYR A 256 5.59 6.03 -20.12
C TYR A 256 4.86 7.37 -20.15
N GLU A 257 4.47 7.86 -18.96
CA GLU A 257 3.94 9.20 -18.77
C GLU A 257 4.61 9.85 -17.56
N PHE A 258 4.98 11.12 -17.71
CA PHE A 258 5.55 11.95 -16.64
C PHE A 258 4.73 13.22 -16.45
N ARG A 259 4.49 13.61 -15.19
CA ARG A 259 3.78 14.83 -14.85
C ARG A 259 4.45 15.60 -13.72
N ILE A 260 4.53 16.92 -13.87
CA ILE A 260 4.73 17.84 -12.74
C ILE A 260 3.34 18.31 -12.31
N ILE A 261 3.07 18.21 -11.01
CA ILE A 261 1.85 18.71 -10.40
C ILE A 261 2.17 20.13 -9.91
N ASP A 262 1.73 21.10 -10.68
CA ASP A 262 2.05 22.51 -10.45
C ASP A 262 1.49 23.02 -9.11
N GLY A 263 2.22 23.91 -8.47
CA GLY A 263 1.83 24.50 -7.18
C GLY A 263 1.94 23.57 -5.97
N GLU A 264 2.14 22.27 -6.16
CA GLU A 264 2.10 21.28 -5.10
C GLU A 264 3.49 20.89 -4.57
N ARG A 265 3.51 20.51 -3.27
CA ARG A 265 4.66 19.96 -2.56
C ARG A 265 4.53 18.45 -2.42
N HIS A 266 5.53 17.84 -1.80
CA HIS A 266 5.73 16.41 -1.63
C HIS A 266 4.47 15.60 -1.23
N ALA A 267 3.72 16.04 -0.23
CA ALA A 267 2.54 15.30 0.24
C ALA A 267 1.27 15.69 -0.52
N GLY A 268 1.07 16.99 -0.83
CA GLY A 268 -0.15 17.49 -1.46
C GLY A 268 -0.36 16.94 -2.86
N MET A 269 0.73 16.75 -3.62
CA MET A 269 0.66 16.26 -5.00
C MET A 269 0.19 14.81 -5.14
N GLN A 270 0.21 14.01 -4.07
CA GLN A 270 0.01 12.56 -4.14
C GLN A 270 -1.39 12.17 -4.60
N LEU A 271 -2.44 12.88 -4.16
CA LEU A 271 -3.82 12.60 -4.59
C LEU A 271 -3.97 12.75 -6.09
N GLU A 272 -3.53 13.86 -6.67
CA GLU A 272 -3.60 14.08 -8.11
C GLU A 272 -2.74 13.07 -8.87
N SER A 273 -1.57 12.72 -8.34
CA SER A 273 -0.73 11.66 -8.90
C SER A 273 -1.45 10.33 -8.99
N TYR A 274 -2.15 9.92 -7.95
CA TYR A 274 -2.92 8.66 -7.98
C TYR A 274 -4.11 8.74 -8.93
N VAL A 275 -4.82 9.88 -8.99
CA VAL A 275 -5.90 10.09 -9.99
C VAL A 275 -5.38 9.89 -11.41
N ARG A 276 -4.30 10.60 -11.77
CA ARG A 276 -3.72 10.55 -13.13
C ARG A 276 -3.05 9.20 -13.39
N GLY A 277 -2.31 8.68 -12.41
CA GLY A 277 -1.62 7.41 -12.51
C GLY A 277 -2.58 6.24 -12.71
N LEU A 278 -3.69 6.17 -11.98
CA LEU A 278 -4.71 5.14 -12.15
C LEU A 278 -5.37 5.21 -13.53
N ARG A 279 -5.72 6.41 -13.99
CA ARG A 279 -6.24 6.58 -15.36
C ARG A 279 -5.25 6.08 -16.40
N PHE A 280 -3.98 6.45 -16.28
CA PHE A 280 -2.94 5.98 -17.18
C PHE A 280 -2.73 4.46 -17.07
N ALA A 281 -2.66 3.92 -15.85
CA ALA A 281 -2.46 2.48 -15.63
C ALA A 281 -3.57 1.64 -16.27
N PHE A 282 -4.81 2.08 -16.18
CA PHE A 282 -5.97 1.34 -16.67
C PHE A 282 -6.40 1.63 -18.11
N VAL A 283 -5.67 2.43 -18.87
CA VAL A 283 -6.00 2.67 -20.32
C VAL A 283 -6.34 1.38 -21.08
N PRO A 284 -5.62 0.24 -20.91
CA PRO A 284 -5.94 -0.98 -21.66
C PRO A 284 -7.26 -1.65 -21.25
N LEU A 285 -7.77 -1.33 -20.07
CA LEU A 285 -8.98 -1.92 -19.47
C LEU A 285 -10.11 -0.90 -19.28
N ALA A 286 -9.88 0.35 -19.66
CA ALA A 286 -10.92 1.38 -19.55
C ALA A 286 -12.13 0.96 -20.41
N PRO A 287 -13.38 1.12 -19.90
CA PRO A 287 -14.56 0.93 -20.71
C PRO A 287 -14.45 1.80 -21.98
N GLU A 288 -14.83 1.25 -23.14
CA GLU A 288 -14.90 2.07 -24.35
C GLU A 288 -15.75 3.30 -24.04
N SER A 289 -15.18 4.49 -24.18
CA SER A 289 -15.90 5.73 -24.02
C SER A 289 -16.94 5.81 -25.13
N GLY A 290 -18.17 5.40 -24.82
CA GLY A 290 -19.30 5.73 -25.66
C GLY A 290 -19.38 7.25 -25.83
N PRO A 291 -19.96 7.77 -26.94
CA PRO A 291 -20.05 9.19 -27.16
C PRO A 291 -20.68 9.87 -25.93
N SER A 292 -19.99 10.88 -25.41
CA SER A 292 -20.50 11.71 -24.33
C SER A 292 -21.85 12.29 -24.73
N SER A 293 -22.91 11.81 -24.09
CA SER A 293 -24.25 12.36 -24.19
C SER A 293 -24.33 13.75 -23.58
#